data_2ccd436c250bc23cee68470f9b57fd39
#
_entry.id   2ccd436c250bc23cee68470f9b57fd39
#
_cell.length_a   1.000
_cell.length_b   1.000
_cell.length_c   1.000
_cell.angle_alpha   90.00
_cell.angle_beta   90.00
_cell.angle_gamma   90.00
#
_symmetry.space_group_name_H-M   'P 1'
#
loop_
_entity.id
_entity.type
_entity.pdbx_description
1 polymer ?
#
loop_
_entity_poly.entity_id
_entity_poly.type
_entity_poly.pdbx_seq_one_letter_code
_entity_poly.pdbx_strand_id
1 'polypeptide(L)'
;MSTKLERYKVYNFRSIEESDWIEIANNSCLVGTNEAGKTNLLIALWKLNPANKEPIVPLDDFPRHLYSNYKAENHSEDIFISADFILDDEIQEEFSSVLKCDIEQIKTVLVSRRYNGNYDITFPYSQIESFSPTRIIFLIDEFKTELDNNENYLKESEELKIIISNYFNELKKGLKNESVLKLDIEELISKTDILIEKHFGKKKNLPELFKLK
;
A
#
# COMPACT_ATOMS: atom_id res chain seq x y z
N MET A 1 19.81 -17.28 -2.62
CA MET A 1 20.27 -16.49 -1.44
C MET A 1 19.08 -16.36 -0.50
N SER A 2 19.25 -16.12 0.78
CA SER A 2 18.10 -15.90 1.70
C SER A 2 17.79 -14.42 1.77
N THR A 3 16.50 -14.08 1.91
CA THR A 3 16.04 -12.72 2.22
C THR A 3 16.81 -12.13 3.39
N LYS A 4 17.31 -10.90 3.25
CA LYS A 4 18.22 -10.28 4.21
C LYS A 4 17.65 -8.94 4.68
N LEU A 5 17.63 -8.73 6.01
CA LEU A 5 17.39 -7.42 6.59
C LEU A 5 18.57 -6.49 6.24
N GLU A 6 18.30 -5.36 5.62
CA GLU A 6 19.30 -4.35 5.25
C GLU A 6 19.42 -3.27 6.31
N ARG A 7 18.29 -2.71 6.73
CA ARG A 7 18.22 -1.65 7.76
C ARG A 7 16.83 -1.60 8.39
N TYR A 8 16.73 -0.95 9.54
CA TYR A 8 15.45 -0.69 10.18
C TYR A 8 15.41 0.65 10.90
N LYS A 9 14.23 1.17 11.15
CA LYS A 9 13.98 2.42 11.84
C LYS A 9 12.82 2.26 12.82
N VAL A 10 12.93 2.88 14.00
CA VAL A 10 11.96 2.75 15.11
C VAL A 10 11.36 4.11 15.42
N TYR A 11 10.06 4.14 15.69
CA TYR A 11 9.29 5.35 16.00
C TYR A 11 8.46 5.13 17.26
N ASN A 12 8.45 6.12 18.14
CA ASN A 12 7.61 6.16 19.34
C ASN A 12 7.56 4.85 20.13
N PHE A 13 8.69 4.17 20.30
CA PHE A 13 8.76 2.88 20.97
C PHE A 13 9.54 2.96 22.29
N ARG A 14 8.86 2.80 23.43
CA ARG A 14 9.41 2.87 24.79
C ARG A 14 10.18 4.17 25.07
N SER A 15 11.50 4.13 25.13
CA SER A 15 12.35 5.31 25.32
C SER A 15 12.79 5.97 24.01
N ILE A 16 12.36 5.46 22.87
CA ILE A 16 12.76 5.94 21.55
C ILE A 16 11.59 6.73 20.96
N GLU A 17 11.79 8.01 20.70
CA GLU A 17 10.84 8.81 19.93
C GLU A 17 11.00 8.53 18.44
N GLU A 18 12.22 8.69 17.93
CA GLU A 18 12.56 8.35 16.56
C GLU A 18 14.06 7.99 16.50
N SER A 19 14.39 6.89 15.86
CA SER A 19 15.78 6.54 15.57
C SER A 19 16.15 7.00 14.15
N ASP A 20 17.46 7.14 13.89
CA ASP A 20 17.96 7.09 12.51
C ASP A 20 17.77 5.69 11.93
N TRP A 21 17.99 5.54 10.62
CA TRP A 21 18.10 4.24 9.99
C TRP A 21 19.31 3.49 10.53
N ILE A 22 19.07 2.28 11.03
CA ILE A 22 20.11 1.41 11.60
C ILE A 22 20.46 0.36 10.53
N GLU A 23 21.63 0.53 9.94
CA GLU A 23 22.17 -0.38 8.93
C GLU A 23 22.57 -1.71 9.55
N ILE A 24 22.22 -2.82 8.92
CA ILE A 24 22.52 -4.18 9.36
C ILE A 24 23.52 -4.83 8.43
N ALA A 25 24.72 -5.07 8.94
CA ALA A 25 25.72 -5.91 8.29
C ALA A 25 25.62 -7.37 8.77
N ASN A 26 26.46 -8.25 8.22
CA ASN A 26 26.52 -9.65 8.64
C ASN A 26 26.74 -9.82 10.15
N ASN A 27 27.50 -8.90 10.77
CA ASN A 27 27.70 -8.76 12.20
C ASN A 27 27.55 -7.29 12.56
N SER A 28 26.49 -6.93 13.26
CA SER A 28 26.24 -5.56 13.74
C SER A 28 26.27 -5.55 15.27
N CYS A 29 26.88 -4.53 15.85
CA CYS A 29 26.96 -4.35 17.29
C CYS A 29 26.45 -2.96 17.67
N LEU A 30 25.43 -2.92 18.55
CA LEU A 30 24.93 -1.65 19.13
C LEU A 30 25.78 -1.28 20.35
N VAL A 31 26.51 -0.18 20.25
CA VAL A 31 27.38 0.34 21.32
C VAL A 31 26.80 1.65 21.87
N GLY A 32 26.91 1.85 23.16
CA GLY A 32 26.43 3.06 23.84
C GLY A 32 26.26 2.86 25.33
N THR A 33 25.92 3.90 26.07
CA THR A 33 25.64 3.86 27.52
C THR A 33 24.45 2.94 27.85
N ASN A 34 24.33 2.52 29.11
CA ASN A 34 23.31 1.55 29.52
C ASN A 34 21.87 2.03 29.29
N GLU A 35 21.61 3.31 29.33
CA GLU A 35 20.27 3.88 29.17
C GLU A 35 20.00 4.42 27.76
N ALA A 36 20.91 4.22 26.80
CA ALA A 36 20.81 4.76 25.45
C ALA A 36 19.75 4.09 24.54
N GLY A 37 18.87 3.24 25.08
CA GLY A 37 17.77 2.63 24.31
C GLY A 37 18.16 1.42 23.44
N LYS A 38 19.40 0.91 23.50
CA LYS A 38 19.86 -0.24 22.67
C LYS A 38 18.95 -1.45 22.75
N THR A 39 18.56 -1.84 23.97
CA THR A 39 17.65 -2.96 24.19
C THR A 39 16.27 -2.71 23.58
N ASN A 40 15.78 -1.47 23.62
CA ASN A 40 14.49 -1.11 23.05
C ASN A 40 14.52 -1.15 21.52
N LEU A 41 15.64 -0.82 20.87
CA LEU A 41 15.83 -1.01 19.42
C LEU A 41 15.74 -2.49 19.04
N LEU A 42 16.39 -3.38 19.79
CA LEU A 42 16.34 -4.83 19.53
C LEU A 42 14.95 -5.43 19.82
N ILE A 43 14.27 -4.95 20.87
CA ILE A 43 12.90 -5.39 21.18
C ILE A 43 11.93 -4.92 20.07
N ALA A 44 12.06 -3.69 19.58
CA ALA A 44 11.26 -3.20 18.47
C ALA A 44 11.46 -4.08 17.23
N LEU A 45 12.72 -4.38 16.89
CA LEU A 45 13.05 -5.26 15.76
C LEU A 45 12.45 -6.68 15.96
N TRP A 46 12.59 -7.25 17.17
CA TRP A 46 11.96 -8.54 17.46
C TRP A 46 10.44 -8.48 17.36
N LYS A 47 9.81 -7.39 17.81
CA LYS A 47 8.36 -7.18 17.69
C LYS A 47 7.88 -6.90 16.26
N LEU A 48 8.76 -6.72 15.29
CA LEU A 48 8.35 -6.68 13.89
C LEU A 48 7.63 -7.99 13.50
N ASN A 49 8.21 -9.15 13.85
CA ASN A 49 7.60 -10.46 13.62
C ASN A 49 7.99 -11.46 14.73
N PRO A 50 7.38 -11.39 15.91
CA PRO A 50 7.74 -12.24 17.03
C PRO A 50 7.31 -13.69 16.79
N ALA A 51 8.23 -14.65 16.97
CA ALA A 51 7.99 -16.07 16.74
C ALA A 51 6.87 -16.64 17.62
N ASN A 52 6.68 -16.09 18.82
CA ASN A 52 5.62 -16.48 19.75
C ASN A 52 4.29 -15.74 19.53
N LYS A 53 4.19 -14.91 18.47
CA LYS A 53 3.01 -14.06 18.17
C LYS A 53 2.66 -13.11 19.33
N GLU A 54 3.66 -12.67 20.09
CA GLU A 54 3.44 -11.75 21.20
C GLU A 54 2.75 -10.47 20.71
N PRO A 55 1.65 -10.05 21.37
CA PRO A 55 0.94 -8.85 20.97
C PRO A 55 1.75 -7.59 21.28
N ILE A 56 1.44 -6.53 20.57
CA ILE A 56 1.90 -5.17 20.91
C ILE A 56 1.00 -4.68 22.05
N VAL A 57 1.62 -4.24 23.13
CA VAL A 57 0.91 -3.70 24.31
C VAL A 57 1.21 -2.22 24.41
N PRO A 58 0.34 -1.32 23.92
CA PRO A 58 0.63 0.12 23.89
C PRO A 58 1.04 0.71 25.25
N LEU A 59 0.48 0.21 26.34
CA LEU A 59 0.84 0.67 27.69
C LEU A 59 2.32 0.45 28.02
N ASP A 60 2.93 -0.61 27.52
CA ASP A 60 4.30 -1.01 27.75
C ASP A 60 5.25 -0.60 26.64
N ASP A 61 4.73 -0.48 25.42
CA ASP A 61 5.52 -0.32 24.21
C ASP A 61 5.53 1.13 23.67
N PHE A 62 4.48 1.93 23.95
CA PHE A 62 4.47 3.36 23.59
C PHE A 62 5.25 4.20 24.63
N PRO A 63 5.85 5.35 24.24
CA PRO A 63 6.55 6.21 25.18
C PRO A 63 5.64 6.68 26.32
N ARG A 64 6.04 6.43 27.57
CA ARG A 64 5.20 6.69 28.75
C ARG A 64 4.79 8.15 28.89
N HIS A 65 5.67 9.07 28.53
CA HIS A 65 5.40 10.51 28.62
C HIS A 65 4.38 10.99 27.58
N LEU A 66 4.19 10.24 26.46
CA LEU A 66 3.21 10.51 25.41
C LEU A 66 1.95 9.64 25.51
N TYR A 67 1.86 8.75 26.50
CA TYR A 67 0.78 7.76 26.56
C TYR A 67 -0.63 8.38 26.76
N SER A 68 -0.71 9.54 27.41
CA SER A 68 -1.96 10.28 27.48
C SER A 68 -2.48 10.69 26.10
N ASN A 69 -1.59 11.10 25.21
CA ASN A 69 -1.88 11.47 23.84
C ASN A 69 -2.29 10.23 23.02
N TYR A 70 -1.60 9.10 23.23
CA TYR A 70 -1.96 7.83 22.57
C TYR A 70 -3.46 7.51 22.70
N LYS A 71 -4.02 7.67 23.91
CA LYS A 71 -5.44 7.43 24.16
C LYS A 71 -6.35 8.50 23.55
N ALA A 72 -5.92 9.77 23.58
CA ALA A 72 -6.73 10.89 23.13
C ALA A 72 -6.83 10.98 21.60
N GLU A 73 -5.75 10.63 20.89
CA GLU A 73 -5.58 10.87 19.45
C GLU A 73 -5.65 9.59 18.61
N ASN A 74 -5.92 8.43 19.23
CA ASN A 74 -6.04 7.11 18.57
C ASN A 74 -4.81 6.70 17.72
N HIS A 75 -3.64 6.73 18.33
CA HIS A 75 -2.36 6.34 17.69
C HIS A 75 -2.20 4.83 17.37
N SER A 76 -3.31 4.08 17.37
CA SER A 76 -3.27 2.64 17.01
C SER A 76 -2.81 2.38 15.59
N GLU A 77 -3.03 3.33 14.68
CA GLU A 77 -2.60 3.27 13.28
C GLU A 77 -1.15 3.72 13.06
N ASP A 78 -0.47 4.23 14.08
CA ASP A 78 0.90 4.69 13.94
C ASP A 78 1.85 3.51 13.72
N ILE A 79 2.84 3.73 12.86
CA ILE A 79 3.93 2.80 12.64
C ILE A 79 4.92 2.95 13.81
N PHE A 80 5.32 1.83 14.43
CA PHE A 80 6.38 1.84 15.44
C PHE A 80 7.73 1.32 14.93
N ILE A 81 7.72 0.56 13.84
CA ILE A 81 8.94 0.08 13.19
C ILE A 81 8.74 -0.04 11.68
N SER A 82 9.79 0.30 10.94
CA SER A 82 9.93 0.04 9.51
C SER A 82 11.25 -0.67 9.25
N ALA A 83 11.27 -1.64 8.36
CA ALA A 83 12.46 -2.43 8.04
C ALA A 83 12.54 -2.69 6.53
N ASP A 84 13.71 -2.42 5.95
CA ASP A 84 14.04 -2.73 4.55
C ASP A 84 14.67 -4.12 4.46
N PHE A 85 14.12 -4.93 3.56
CA PHE A 85 14.64 -6.26 3.24
C PHE A 85 15.06 -6.33 1.79
N ILE A 86 16.21 -6.96 1.55
CA ILE A 86 16.61 -7.43 0.21
C ILE A 86 16.03 -8.83 0.03
N LEU A 87 15.17 -8.99 -0.98
CA LEU A 87 14.54 -10.27 -1.29
C LEU A 87 15.51 -11.21 -1.98
N ASP A 88 15.41 -12.51 -1.74
CA ASP A 88 16.13 -13.50 -2.52
C ASP A 88 15.55 -13.65 -3.93
N ASP A 89 16.34 -14.26 -4.83
CA ASP A 89 16.02 -14.34 -6.25
C ASP A 89 14.71 -15.12 -6.51
N GLU A 90 14.43 -16.17 -5.72
CA GLU A 90 13.24 -17.00 -5.85
C GLU A 90 11.97 -16.19 -5.50
N ILE A 91 12.01 -15.43 -4.42
CA ILE A 91 10.91 -14.55 -4.00
C ILE A 91 10.73 -13.41 -5.00
N GLN A 92 11.82 -12.83 -5.53
CA GLN A 92 11.74 -11.80 -6.55
C GLN A 92 11.03 -12.31 -7.82
N GLU A 93 11.37 -13.52 -8.28
CA GLU A 93 10.70 -14.14 -9.43
C GLU A 93 9.22 -14.39 -9.19
N GLU A 94 8.85 -14.89 -7.99
CA GLU A 94 7.47 -15.11 -7.60
C GLU A 94 6.67 -13.79 -7.60
N PHE A 95 7.17 -12.75 -6.92
CA PHE A 95 6.51 -11.45 -6.89
C PHE A 95 6.46 -10.79 -8.27
N SER A 96 7.52 -10.87 -9.07
CA SER A 96 7.53 -10.35 -10.45
C SER A 96 6.43 -10.98 -11.29
N SER A 97 6.23 -12.28 -11.16
CA SER A 97 5.18 -13.01 -11.86
C SER A 97 3.76 -12.57 -11.44
N VAL A 98 3.54 -12.43 -10.12
CA VAL A 98 2.24 -12.04 -9.55
C VAL A 98 1.92 -10.57 -9.84
N LEU A 99 2.89 -9.69 -9.62
CA LEU A 99 2.74 -8.23 -9.76
C LEU A 99 2.90 -7.75 -11.20
N LYS A 100 3.34 -8.63 -12.11
CA LYS A 100 3.59 -8.32 -13.55
C LYS A 100 4.51 -7.11 -13.73
N CYS A 101 5.58 -7.07 -12.96
CA CYS A 101 6.58 -5.98 -12.98
C CYS A 101 8.00 -6.54 -13.15
N ASP A 102 8.94 -5.67 -13.48
CA ASP A 102 10.35 -6.06 -13.62
C ASP A 102 10.95 -6.43 -12.27
N ILE A 103 11.79 -7.47 -12.24
CA ILE A 103 12.49 -7.95 -11.04
C ILE A 103 13.28 -6.82 -10.36
N GLU A 104 13.87 -5.92 -11.15
CA GLU A 104 14.62 -4.76 -10.63
C GLU A 104 13.77 -3.84 -9.74
N GLN A 105 12.46 -3.80 -9.96
CA GLN A 105 11.53 -2.95 -9.19
C GLN A 105 11.14 -3.52 -7.83
N ILE A 106 11.41 -4.82 -7.62
CA ILE A 106 11.01 -5.55 -6.41
C ILE A 106 12.17 -6.18 -5.66
N LYS A 107 13.41 -5.77 -5.94
CA LYS A 107 14.61 -6.23 -5.21
C LYS A 107 14.55 -6.00 -3.72
N THR A 108 13.93 -4.90 -3.31
CA THR A 108 13.79 -4.51 -1.91
C THR A 108 12.34 -4.33 -1.54
N VAL A 109 12.01 -4.65 -0.31
CA VAL A 109 10.69 -4.44 0.27
C VAL A 109 10.81 -3.73 1.61
N LEU A 110 10.01 -2.69 1.81
CA LEU A 110 9.84 -2.02 3.08
C LEU A 110 8.64 -2.65 3.80
N VAL A 111 8.89 -3.23 4.95
CA VAL A 111 7.87 -3.79 5.84
C VAL A 111 7.77 -2.91 7.07
N SER A 112 6.58 -2.36 7.32
CA SER A 112 6.30 -1.57 8.52
C SER A 112 5.24 -2.26 9.37
N ARG A 113 5.32 -2.10 10.70
CA ARG A 113 4.32 -2.63 11.62
C ARG A 113 3.70 -1.51 12.45
N ARG A 114 2.36 -1.57 12.59
CA ARG A 114 1.56 -0.60 13.31
C ARG A 114 1.25 -1.08 14.73
N TYR A 115 0.88 -0.15 15.61
CA TYR A 115 0.47 -0.47 16.98
C TYR A 115 -0.79 -1.33 17.07
N ASN A 116 -1.68 -1.30 16.08
CA ASN A 116 -2.83 -2.21 15.97
C ASN A 116 -2.45 -3.63 15.53
N GLY A 117 -1.17 -3.90 15.23
CA GLY A 117 -0.65 -5.17 14.78
C GLY A 117 -0.64 -5.37 13.27
N ASN A 118 -1.22 -4.47 12.50
CA ASN A 118 -1.23 -4.53 11.04
C ASN A 118 0.16 -4.26 10.45
N TYR A 119 0.35 -4.76 9.23
CA TYR A 119 1.55 -4.55 8.44
C TYR A 119 1.25 -3.70 7.22
N ASP A 120 2.20 -2.82 6.87
CA ASP A 120 2.28 -2.18 5.58
C ASP A 120 3.47 -2.80 4.83
N ILE A 121 3.25 -3.18 3.58
CA ILE A 121 4.28 -3.73 2.70
C ILE A 121 4.37 -2.83 1.48
N THR A 122 5.55 -2.29 1.22
CA THR A 122 5.80 -1.35 0.13
C THR A 122 7.04 -1.76 -0.65
N PHE A 123 6.97 -1.70 -1.96
CA PHE A 123 8.12 -1.86 -2.85
C PHE A 123 8.61 -0.46 -3.27
N PRO A 124 9.68 0.09 -2.64
CA PRO A 124 10.04 1.49 -2.77
C PRO A 124 10.40 1.93 -4.19
N TYR A 125 10.92 1.00 -4.99
CA TYR A 125 11.36 1.26 -6.37
C TYR A 125 10.37 0.77 -7.42
N SER A 126 9.24 0.19 -7.01
CA SER A 126 8.23 -0.25 -7.96
C SER A 126 7.38 0.93 -8.42
N GLN A 127 6.98 0.91 -9.68
CA GLN A 127 5.93 1.79 -10.20
C GLN A 127 4.52 1.24 -9.91
N ILE A 128 4.45 0.14 -9.15
CA ILE A 128 3.21 -0.50 -8.78
C ILE A 128 2.59 0.27 -7.62
N GLU A 129 1.45 0.85 -7.88
CA GLU A 129 0.63 1.49 -6.86
C GLU A 129 -0.59 0.59 -6.59
N SER A 130 -0.77 0.16 -5.34
CA SER A 130 -2.02 -0.49 -4.95
C SER A 130 -3.06 0.57 -4.64
N PHE A 131 -4.24 0.43 -5.23
CA PHE A 131 -5.35 1.33 -4.96
C PHE A 131 -6.36 0.62 -4.06
N SER A 132 -6.87 1.32 -3.04
CA SER A 132 -7.97 0.77 -2.28
C SER A 132 -9.21 0.62 -3.16
N PRO A 133 -9.95 -0.50 -3.08
CA PRO A 133 -11.18 -0.68 -3.82
C PRO A 133 -12.17 0.47 -3.67
N THR A 134 -12.24 1.06 -2.48
CA THR A 134 -13.08 2.23 -2.20
C THR A 134 -12.70 3.44 -3.06
N ARG A 135 -11.41 3.71 -3.23
CA ARG A 135 -10.94 4.83 -4.06
C ARG A 135 -11.26 4.62 -5.53
N ILE A 136 -11.08 3.40 -6.02
CA ILE A 136 -11.39 3.06 -7.42
C ILE A 136 -12.90 3.14 -7.67
N ILE A 137 -13.72 2.62 -6.76
CA ILE A 137 -15.19 2.74 -6.85
C ILE A 137 -15.60 4.20 -6.90
N PHE A 138 -15.00 5.07 -6.06
CA PHE A 138 -15.25 6.50 -6.10
C PHE A 138 -14.93 7.12 -7.47
N LEU A 139 -13.76 6.79 -8.05
CA LEU A 139 -13.37 7.28 -9.39
C LEU A 139 -14.32 6.79 -10.49
N ILE A 140 -14.80 5.55 -10.41
CA ILE A 140 -15.82 5.01 -11.33
C ILE A 140 -17.13 5.79 -11.20
N ASP A 141 -17.54 6.15 -9.99
CA ASP A 141 -18.78 6.93 -9.76
C ASP A 141 -18.66 8.37 -10.27
N GLU A 142 -17.52 9.03 -10.09
CA GLU A 142 -17.24 10.35 -10.68
C GLU A 142 -17.30 10.27 -12.20
N PHE A 143 -16.61 9.30 -12.82
CA PHE A 143 -16.64 9.11 -14.26
C PHE A 143 -18.05 8.85 -14.80
N LYS A 144 -18.84 8.01 -14.12
CA LYS A 144 -20.22 7.78 -14.48
C LYS A 144 -21.05 9.07 -14.44
N THR A 145 -20.85 9.89 -13.42
CA THR A 145 -21.54 11.18 -13.29
C THR A 145 -21.16 12.13 -14.44
N GLU A 146 -19.89 12.19 -14.82
CA GLU A 146 -19.45 12.98 -15.97
C GLU A 146 -20.03 12.45 -17.30
N LEU A 147 -20.10 11.12 -17.45
CA LEU A 147 -20.66 10.49 -18.62
C LEU A 147 -22.17 10.79 -18.74
N ASP A 148 -22.91 10.68 -17.64
CA ASP A 148 -24.36 10.98 -17.58
C ASP A 148 -24.66 12.46 -17.87
N ASN A 149 -23.72 13.36 -17.65
CA ASN A 149 -23.83 14.78 -18.01
C ASN A 149 -23.33 15.10 -19.44
N ASN A 150 -22.84 14.12 -20.19
CA ASN A 150 -22.30 14.35 -21.51
C ASN A 150 -23.43 14.38 -22.56
N GLU A 151 -23.56 15.49 -23.30
CA GLU A 151 -24.63 15.67 -24.31
C GLU A 151 -24.68 14.60 -25.38
N ASN A 152 -23.56 14.01 -25.77
CA ASN A 152 -23.53 12.95 -26.77
C ASN A 152 -24.00 11.63 -26.18
N TYR A 153 -23.65 11.34 -24.91
CA TYR A 153 -24.12 10.17 -24.20
C TYR A 153 -25.64 10.22 -23.94
N LEU A 154 -26.16 11.38 -23.63
CA LEU A 154 -27.60 11.57 -23.43
C LEU A 154 -28.43 11.26 -24.70
N LYS A 155 -27.82 11.40 -25.87
CA LYS A 155 -28.46 11.10 -27.18
C LYS A 155 -28.37 9.64 -27.57
N GLU A 156 -27.63 8.81 -26.84
CA GLU A 156 -27.51 7.38 -27.14
C GLU A 156 -28.74 6.59 -26.73
N SER A 157 -28.84 5.39 -27.30
CA SER A 157 -29.98 4.49 -27.03
C SER A 157 -29.98 4.05 -25.54
N GLU A 158 -31.17 3.83 -25.01
CA GLU A 158 -31.33 3.32 -23.64
C GLU A 158 -30.68 1.93 -23.46
N GLU A 159 -30.68 1.08 -24.50
CA GLU A 159 -30.01 -0.22 -24.49
C GLU A 159 -28.49 -0.06 -24.24
N LEU A 160 -27.83 0.90 -24.90
CA LEU A 160 -26.41 1.18 -24.74
C LEU A 160 -26.10 1.70 -23.33
N LYS A 161 -26.92 2.59 -22.81
CA LYS A 161 -26.79 3.11 -21.43
C LYS A 161 -26.89 2.01 -20.40
N ILE A 162 -27.81 1.04 -20.61
CA ILE A 162 -27.96 -0.13 -19.76
C ILE A 162 -26.69 -1.00 -19.79
N ILE A 163 -26.14 -1.26 -20.99
CA ILE A 163 -24.92 -2.07 -21.16
C ILE A 163 -23.74 -1.42 -20.41
N ILE A 164 -23.54 -0.13 -20.59
CA ILE A 164 -22.46 0.63 -19.92
C ILE A 164 -22.67 0.65 -18.39
N SER A 165 -23.88 0.88 -17.94
CA SER A 165 -24.20 0.88 -16.50
C SER A 165 -23.96 -0.50 -15.87
N ASN A 166 -24.36 -1.58 -16.54
CA ASN A 166 -24.12 -2.94 -16.09
C ASN A 166 -22.61 -3.25 -16.01
N TYR A 167 -21.83 -2.80 -16.99
CA TYR A 167 -20.38 -2.95 -16.98
C TYR A 167 -19.75 -2.30 -15.77
N PHE A 168 -20.08 -1.04 -15.44
CA PHE A 168 -19.56 -0.37 -14.25
C PHE A 168 -20.01 -1.05 -12.94
N ASN A 169 -21.22 -1.59 -12.90
CA ASN A 169 -21.71 -2.32 -11.73
C ASN A 169 -20.94 -3.64 -11.50
N GLU A 170 -20.62 -4.37 -12.57
CA GLU A 170 -19.81 -5.59 -12.46
C GLU A 170 -18.36 -5.28 -12.05
N LEU A 171 -17.77 -4.19 -12.56
CA LEU A 171 -16.46 -3.71 -12.09
C LEU A 171 -16.44 -3.41 -10.59
N LYS A 172 -17.44 -2.68 -10.10
CA LYS A 172 -17.57 -2.37 -8.67
C LYS A 172 -17.75 -3.61 -7.79
N LYS A 173 -18.46 -4.62 -8.28
CA LYS A 173 -18.59 -5.90 -7.57
C LYS A 173 -17.27 -6.64 -7.47
N GLY A 174 -16.49 -6.68 -8.56
CA GLY A 174 -15.17 -7.31 -8.59
C GLY A 174 -14.14 -6.61 -7.68
N LEU A 175 -14.29 -5.29 -7.50
CA LEU A 175 -13.37 -4.48 -6.68
C LEU A 175 -13.68 -4.49 -5.17
N LYS A 176 -14.82 -5.01 -4.75
CA LYS A 176 -15.19 -5.01 -3.33
C LYS A 176 -14.25 -5.89 -2.52
N ASN A 177 -13.58 -5.28 -1.53
CA ASN A 177 -12.72 -5.92 -0.52
C ASN A 177 -11.33 -6.38 -1.00
N GLU A 178 -10.86 -5.97 -2.18
CA GLU A 178 -9.54 -6.30 -2.68
C GLU A 178 -8.77 -5.05 -3.07
N SER A 179 -7.45 -5.08 -2.91
CA SER A 179 -6.55 -4.06 -3.49
C SER A 179 -6.34 -4.39 -4.96
N VAL A 180 -6.31 -3.35 -5.80
CA VAL A 180 -6.15 -3.49 -7.24
C VAL A 180 -4.83 -2.85 -7.65
N LEU A 181 -4.03 -3.55 -8.45
CA LEU A 181 -2.77 -3.07 -8.96
C LEU A 181 -2.97 -2.01 -10.05
N LYS A 182 -2.00 -1.09 -10.18
CA LYS A 182 -2.00 -0.06 -11.23
C LYS A 182 -2.19 -0.63 -12.64
N LEU A 183 -1.55 -1.77 -12.92
CA LEU A 183 -1.68 -2.48 -14.19
C LEU A 183 -3.11 -2.94 -14.48
N ASP A 184 -3.84 -3.39 -13.46
CA ASP A 184 -5.23 -3.80 -13.62
C ASP A 184 -6.12 -2.59 -13.93
N ILE A 185 -5.79 -1.41 -13.39
CA ILE A 185 -6.46 -0.15 -13.69
C ILE A 185 -6.18 0.30 -15.13
N GLU A 186 -4.93 0.21 -15.59
CA GLU A 186 -4.56 0.57 -16.96
C GLU A 186 -5.26 -0.35 -17.98
N GLU A 187 -5.38 -1.66 -17.71
CA GLU A 187 -6.14 -2.59 -18.52
C GLU A 187 -7.63 -2.23 -18.54
N LEU A 188 -8.17 -1.84 -17.39
CA LEU A 188 -9.55 -1.40 -17.24
C LEU A 188 -9.83 -0.12 -18.04
N ILE A 189 -8.93 0.86 -17.97
CA ILE A 189 -8.98 2.11 -18.76
C ILE A 189 -8.95 1.78 -20.25
N SER A 190 -8.02 0.92 -20.68
CA SER A 190 -7.89 0.52 -22.07
C SER A 190 -9.16 -0.16 -22.59
N LYS A 191 -9.78 -1.06 -21.84
CA LYS A 191 -11.04 -1.71 -22.18
C LYS A 191 -12.20 -0.72 -22.26
N THR A 192 -12.24 0.26 -21.36
CA THR A 192 -13.24 1.33 -21.35
C THR A 192 -13.07 2.25 -22.55
N ASP A 193 -11.84 2.63 -22.90
CA ASP A 193 -11.53 3.42 -24.10
C ASP A 193 -11.99 2.72 -25.38
N ILE A 194 -11.71 1.42 -25.50
CA ILE A 194 -12.15 0.63 -26.66
C ILE A 194 -13.67 0.63 -26.78
N LEU A 195 -14.40 0.50 -25.65
CA LEU A 195 -15.86 0.56 -25.65
C LEU A 195 -16.37 1.95 -26.07
N ILE A 196 -15.76 3.01 -25.55
CA ILE A 196 -16.11 4.40 -25.88
C ILE A 196 -15.84 4.66 -27.38
N GLU A 197 -14.66 4.26 -27.87
CA GLU A 197 -14.30 4.44 -29.29
C GLU A 197 -15.25 3.65 -30.22
N LYS A 198 -15.58 2.42 -29.85
CA LYS A 198 -16.50 1.57 -30.63
C LYS A 198 -17.90 2.15 -30.75
N HIS A 199 -18.41 2.75 -29.67
CA HIS A 199 -19.80 3.21 -29.61
C HIS A 199 -19.98 4.69 -29.89
N PHE A 200 -18.95 5.53 -29.67
CA PHE A 200 -19.03 6.97 -29.82
C PHE A 200 -18.16 7.56 -30.96
N GLY A 201 -17.42 6.71 -31.67
CA GLY A 201 -16.78 7.05 -32.95
C GLY A 201 -15.64 8.07 -32.89
N LYS A 202 -15.15 8.50 -31.73
CA LYS A 202 -13.94 9.32 -31.57
C LYS A 202 -13.35 9.05 -30.20
N LYS A 203 -12.00 8.95 -30.11
CA LYS A 203 -11.27 9.01 -28.86
C LYS A 203 -11.70 10.25 -28.08
N LYS A 204 -12.53 10.07 -27.08
CA LYS A 204 -12.73 11.06 -26.03
C LYS A 204 -11.60 10.80 -25.01
N ASN A 205 -10.83 11.85 -24.73
CA ASN A 205 -9.88 11.77 -23.62
C ASN A 205 -10.69 11.34 -22.39
N LEU A 206 -10.29 10.23 -21.79
CA LEU A 206 -10.76 9.86 -20.46
C LEU A 206 -10.59 11.05 -19.53
N PRO A 207 -11.51 11.27 -18.58
CA PRO A 207 -11.35 12.30 -17.57
C PRO A 207 -9.96 12.24 -16.97
N GLU A 208 -9.38 13.37 -16.61
CA GLU A 208 -8.05 13.46 -15.97
C GLU A 208 -7.94 12.63 -14.68
N LEU A 209 -9.07 12.27 -14.08
CA LEU A 209 -9.23 11.36 -12.95
C LEU A 209 -8.55 10.01 -13.12
N PHE A 210 -8.49 9.49 -14.37
CA PHE A 210 -7.81 8.23 -14.68
C PHE A 210 -6.39 8.41 -15.20
N LYS A 211 -5.92 9.65 -15.37
CA LYS A 211 -4.50 9.91 -15.66
C LYS A 211 -3.74 9.75 -14.34
N LEU A 212 -3.23 8.54 -14.15
CA LEU A 212 -2.28 8.24 -13.10
C LEU A 212 -1.03 9.10 -13.35
N LYS A 213 -0.70 10.01 -12.42
CA LYS A 213 0.54 10.77 -12.43
C LYS A 213 1.63 9.95 -11.82
#